data_0d146f049ebca7d041981f8522eec8ed
#
_entry.id   0d146f049ebca7d041981f8522eec8ed
#
_cell.length_a   1.000
_cell.length_b   1.000
_cell.length_c   1.000
_cell.angle_alpha   90.00
_cell.angle_beta   90.00
_cell.angle_gamma   90.00
#
_symmetry.space_group_name_H-M   'P 1'
#
loop_
_entity.id
_entity.type
_entity.pdbx_description
1 polymer ?
#
loop_
_entity_poly.entity_id
_entity_poly.type
_entity_poly.pdbx_seq_one_letter_code
_entity_poly.pdbx_strand_id
1 'polypeptide(L)'
;MKLIRFTAALVAALTLAACATKPPEPVVDFAPDYNFSQPKTIGFYAMSGEVTGNNPTELTDFQRDRIDDALQGALEAKGFVFVDKTADADLLLSWHLNLMEKTDVKTYNNPSYGASVGYSRYNRYAMYNCYNCMNQTDVRVTEYTQGTFIIDMIDPD
;
A
#
# COMPACT_ATOMS: atom_id res chain seq x y z
N MET A 1 -42.98 0.41 -19.34
CA MET A 1 -42.48 -0.28 -18.13
C MET A 1 -41.25 -1.18 -18.39
N LYS A 2 -41.12 -1.89 -19.53
CA LYS A 2 -39.94 -2.74 -19.82
C LYS A 2 -38.66 -1.87 -20.05
N LEU A 3 -38.76 -0.76 -20.74
CA LEU A 3 -37.61 0.13 -21.05
C LEU A 3 -36.96 0.69 -19.79
N ILE A 4 -37.77 1.12 -18.80
CA ILE A 4 -37.28 1.66 -17.52
C ILE A 4 -36.52 0.61 -16.70
N ARG A 5 -36.96 -0.65 -16.78
CA ARG A 5 -36.27 -1.76 -16.09
C ARG A 5 -34.93 -2.10 -16.72
N PHE A 6 -34.83 -1.98 -18.06
CA PHE A 6 -33.55 -2.19 -18.77
C PHE A 6 -32.55 -1.05 -18.48
N THR A 7 -33.00 0.20 -18.44
CA THR A 7 -32.12 1.33 -18.11
C THR A 7 -31.62 1.28 -16.66
N ALA A 8 -32.49 0.91 -15.71
CA ALA A 8 -32.09 0.74 -14.30
C ALA A 8 -31.07 -0.40 -14.11
N ALA A 9 -31.23 -1.53 -14.82
CA ALA A 9 -30.30 -2.64 -14.77
C ALA A 9 -28.91 -2.26 -15.38
N LEU A 10 -28.92 -1.48 -16.47
CA LEU A 10 -27.68 -1.02 -17.13
C LEU A 10 -26.90 -0.04 -16.24
N VAL A 11 -27.60 0.89 -15.58
CA VAL A 11 -26.99 1.83 -14.64
C VAL A 11 -26.42 1.11 -13.42
N ALA A 12 -27.13 0.12 -12.87
CA ALA A 12 -26.65 -0.69 -11.75
C ALA A 12 -25.40 -1.53 -12.13
N ALA A 13 -25.30 -2.03 -13.36
CA ALA A 13 -24.15 -2.77 -13.84
C ALA A 13 -22.91 -1.88 -14.02
N LEU A 14 -23.09 -0.63 -14.46
CA LEU A 14 -22.02 0.34 -14.64
C LEU A 14 -21.43 0.84 -13.30
N THR A 15 -22.23 0.89 -12.23
CA THR A 15 -21.74 1.33 -10.90
C THR A 15 -20.90 0.26 -10.20
N LEU A 16 -21.07 -1.01 -10.50
CA LEU A 16 -20.27 -2.10 -9.94
C LEU A 16 -18.87 -2.21 -10.55
N ALA A 17 -18.62 -1.66 -11.73
CA ALA A 17 -17.32 -1.72 -12.39
C ALA A 17 -16.32 -0.66 -11.88
N ALA A 18 -16.76 0.34 -11.11
CA ALA A 18 -15.96 1.51 -10.73
C ALA A 18 -14.96 1.29 -9.58
N CYS A 19 -14.99 0.14 -8.90
CA CYS A 19 -14.16 -0.12 -7.71
C CYS A 19 -13.04 -1.14 -7.92
N ALA A 20 -12.77 -1.60 -9.14
CA ALA A 20 -11.70 -2.56 -9.40
C ALA A 20 -10.34 -1.84 -9.57
N THR A 21 -9.79 -1.31 -8.49
CA THR A 21 -8.36 -0.98 -8.47
C THR A 21 -7.56 -2.28 -8.45
N LYS A 22 -6.81 -2.52 -9.52
CA LYS A 22 -5.91 -3.69 -9.56
C LYS A 22 -4.90 -3.55 -8.40
N PRO A 23 -4.76 -4.56 -7.53
CA PRO A 23 -3.75 -4.51 -6.49
C PRO A 23 -2.36 -4.41 -7.13
N PRO A 24 -1.38 -3.78 -6.45
CA PRO A 24 -0.01 -3.73 -6.94
C PRO A 24 0.53 -5.14 -7.14
N GLU A 25 1.22 -5.37 -8.24
CA GLU A 25 1.87 -6.65 -8.51
C GLU A 25 3.10 -6.78 -7.59
N PRO A 26 3.30 -7.94 -6.95
CA PRO A 26 4.49 -8.18 -6.16
C PRO A 26 5.73 -8.20 -7.05
N VAL A 27 6.85 -7.73 -6.51
CA VAL A 27 8.16 -7.93 -7.12
C VAL A 27 8.60 -9.34 -6.76
N VAL A 28 8.94 -10.15 -7.77
CA VAL A 28 9.35 -11.54 -7.59
C VAL A 28 10.77 -11.69 -8.09
N ASP A 29 11.64 -12.31 -7.28
CA ASP A 29 12.99 -12.72 -7.62
C ASP A 29 13.17 -14.19 -7.22
N PHE A 30 13.86 -14.96 -8.04
CA PHE A 30 14.08 -16.40 -7.77
C PHE A 30 15.31 -16.92 -8.51
N ALA A 31 15.88 -18.01 -8.00
CA ALA A 31 16.98 -18.72 -8.65
C ALA A 31 16.48 -19.43 -9.94
N PRO A 32 16.94 -19.03 -11.14
CA PRO A 32 16.40 -19.53 -12.40
C PRO A 32 16.66 -21.03 -12.61
N ASP A 33 17.68 -21.57 -11.96
CA ASP A 33 18.06 -22.98 -12.07
C ASP A 33 17.36 -23.87 -11.03
N TYR A 34 16.57 -23.28 -10.11
CA TYR A 34 15.88 -24.04 -9.08
C TYR A 34 14.64 -24.74 -9.61
N ASN A 35 14.49 -26.02 -9.31
CA ASN A 35 13.36 -26.82 -9.75
C ASN A 35 12.19 -26.77 -8.74
N PHE A 36 11.33 -25.79 -8.86
CA PHE A 36 10.15 -25.59 -7.99
C PHE A 36 9.10 -26.72 -8.06
N SER A 37 9.26 -27.72 -8.95
CA SER A 37 8.32 -28.85 -9.04
C SER A 37 8.65 -29.99 -8.07
N GLN A 38 9.81 -29.97 -7.46
CA GLN A 38 10.28 -31.05 -6.56
C GLN A 38 9.83 -30.87 -5.10
N PRO A 39 9.97 -29.68 -4.47
CA PRO A 39 9.61 -29.50 -3.08
C PRO A 39 8.09 -29.66 -2.89
N LYS A 40 7.72 -30.39 -1.85
CA LYS A 40 6.32 -30.63 -1.48
C LYS A 40 6.00 -30.24 -0.06
N THR A 41 7.02 -30.24 0.81
CA THR A 41 6.87 -29.91 2.22
C THR A 41 7.44 -28.55 2.53
N ILE A 42 6.74 -27.77 3.35
CA ILE A 42 7.15 -26.43 3.79
C ILE A 42 7.08 -26.37 5.31
N GLY A 43 8.10 -25.80 5.92
CA GLY A 43 8.12 -25.44 7.34
C GLY A 43 8.37 -23.96 7.53
N PHE A 44 7.87 -23.36 8.62
CA PHE A 44 8.23 -21.99 8.94
C PHE A 44 9.67 -21.90 9.44
N TYR A 45 10.40 -20.89 8.94
CA TYR A 45 11.73 -20.59 9.44
C TYR A 45 11.65 -20.01 10.85
N ALA A 46 12.59 -20.37 11.72
CA ALA A 46 12.55 -20.02 13.15
C ALA A 46 12.57 -18.50 13.43
N MET A 47 13.09 -17.70 12.50
CA MET A 47 13.12 -16.23 12.59
C MET A 47 12.07 -15.57 11.69
N SER A 48 11.05 -16.30 11.27
CA SER A 48 9.93 -15.73 10.52
C SER A 48 9.14 -14.73 11.38
N GLY A 49 8.56 -13.73 10.74
CA GLY A 49 7.73 -12.74 11.43
C GLY A 49 8.49 -11.57 12.05
N GLU A 50 9.73 -11.31 11.61
CA GLU A 50 10.49 -10.16 12.08
C GLU A 50 9.93 -8.85 11.52
N VAL A 51 9.84 -7.82 12.39
CA VAL A 51 9.45 -6.47 12.01
C VAL A 51 10.64 -5.55 12.16
N THR A 52 11.02 -4.90 11.07
CA THR A 52 12.18 -3.98 11.02
C THR A 52 11.75 -2.59 10.54
N GLY A 53 12.62 -1.59 10.67
CA GLY A 53 12.39 -0.24 10.14
C GLY A 53 12.65 0.87 11.15
N ASN A 54 12.31 2.09 10.77
CA ASN A 54 12.61 3.28 11.58
C ASN A 54 11.72 3.42 12.82
N ASN A 55 10.51 2.88 12.73
CA ASN A 55 9.54 2.86 13.83
C ASN A 55 8.79 1.52 13.79
N PRO A 56 9.45 0.43 14.19
CA PRO A 56 8.84 -0.89 14.13
C PRO A 56 7.68 -0.97 15.12
N THR A 57 6.48 -1.11 14.60
CA THR A 57 5.33 -1.47 15.42
C THR A 57 5.43 -2.95 15.74
N GLU A 58 5.46 -3.29 17.01
CA GLU A 58 5.45 -4.69 17.40
C GLU A 58 4.11 -5.33 16.98
N LEU A 59 4.21 -6.34 16.12
CA LEU A 59 3.05 -7.17 15.83
C LEU A 59 2.74 -8.01 17.07
N THR A 60 1.47 -8.08 17.43
CA THR A 60 1.02 -9.00 18.45
C THR A 60 1.10 -10.43 17.95
N ASP A 61 1.24 -11.41 18.86
CA ASP A 61 1.26 -12.83 18.50
C ASP A 61 0.01 -13.20 17.67
N PHE A 62 -1.15 -12.66 18.04
CA PHE A 62 -2.38 -12.87 17.30
C PHE A 62 -2.32 -12.36 15.83
N GLN A 63 -1.61 -11.28 15.57
CA GLN A 63 -1.41 -10.77 14.21
C GLN A 63 -0.43 -11.66 13.42
N ARG A 64 0.62 -12.16 14.09
CA ARG A 64 1.57 -13.10 13.49
C ARG A 64 0.88 -14.39 13.11
N ASP A 65 0.14 -15.00 14.04
CA ASP A 65 -0.63 -16.23 13.81
C ASP A 65 -1.56 -16.10 12.60
N ARG A 66 -2.25 -14.96 12.46
CA ARG A 66 -3.12 -14.71 11.31
C ARG A 66 -2.38 -14.61 9.98
N ILE A 67 -1.14 -14.10 9.99
CA ILE A 67 -0.31 -14.05 8.79
C ILE A 67 0.15 -15.46 8.45
N ASP A 68 0.62 -16.21 9.44
CA ASP A 68 1.07 -17.58 9.27
C ASP A 68 -0.06 -18.48 8.75
N ASP A 69 -1.24 -18.42 9.34
CA ASP A 69 -2.43 -19.15 8.89
C ASP A 69 -2.80 -18.81 7.44
N ALA A 70 -2.73 -17.53 7.07
CA ALA A 70 -3.05 -17.08 5.73
C ALA A 70 -2.02 -17.59 4.69
N LEU A 71 -0.74 -17.56 5.03
CA LEU A 71 0.34 -18.06 4.18
C LEU A 71 0.24 -19.58 4.03
N GLN A 72 0.05 -20.28 5.14
CA GLN A 72 -0.14 -21.74 5.13
C GLN A 72 -1.32 -22.13 4.25
N GLY A 73 -2.50 -21.56 4.49
CA GLY A 73 -3.69 -21.88 3.71
C GLY A 73 -3.56 -21.57 2.22
N ALA A 74 -2.84 -20.49 1.86
CA ALA A 74 -2.57 -20.14 0.47
C ALA A 74 -1.63 -21.14 -0.23
N LEU A 75 -0.63 -21.66 0.48
CA LEU A 75 0.34 -22.63 -0.06
C LEU A 75 -0.25 -24.05 -0.08
N GLU A 76 -1.02 -24.44 0.92
CA GLU A 76 -1.76 -25.71 0.92
C GLU A 76 -2.76 -25.79 -0.25
N ALA A 77 -3.43 -24.68 -0.58
CA ALA A 77 -4.29 -24.61 -1.75
C ALA A 77 -3.53 -24.79 -3.08
N LYS A 78 -2.21 -24.62 -3.07
CA LYS A 78 -1.31 -24.86 -4.21
C LYS A 78 -0.71 -26.26 -4.20
N GLY A 79 -0.99 -27.09 -3.19
CA GLY A 79 -0.58 -28.47 -3.08
C GLY A 79 0.67 -28.72 -2.24
N PHE A 80 1.16 -27.72 -1.50
CA PHE A 80 2.21 -27.92 -0.51
C PHE A 80 1.65 -28.52 0.78
N VAL A 81 2.49 -29.20 1.53
CA VAL A 81 2.16 -29.78 2.84
C VAL A 81 3.01 -29.11 3.90
N PHE A 82 2.36 -28.51 4.90
CA PHE A 82 3.10 -27.92 6.02
C PHE A 82 3.53 -28.97 7.03
N VAL A 83 4.77 -28.80 7.53
CA VAL A 83 5.38 -29.64 8.54
C VAL A 83 5.88 -28.81 9.72
N ASP A 84 5.71 -29.33 10.93
CA ASP A 84 6.09 -28.61 12.16
C ASP A 84 7.62 -28.58 12.37
N LYS A 85 8.31 -29.59 11.86
CA LYS A 85 9.76 -29.69 12.02
C LYS A 85 10.47 -29.17 10.79
N THR A 86 11.28 -28.16 10.96
CA THR A 86 12.10 -27.59 9.89
C THR A 86 13.03 -28.59 9.21
N ALA A 87 13.46 -29.63 9.95
CA ALA A 87 14.31 -30.70 9.41
C ALA A 87 13.58 -31.64 8.43
N ASP A 88 12.26 -31.65 8.44
CA ASP A 88 11.42 -32.49 7.59
C ASP A 88 10.86 -31.68 6.38
N ALA A 89 11.24 -30.41 6.25
CA ALA A 89 10.78 -29.51 5.22
C ALA A 89 11.73 -29.48 4.02
N ASP A 90 11.20 -29.58 2.80
CA ASP A 90 11.94 -29.34 1.56
C ASP A 90 12.28 -27.86 1.38
N LEU A 91 11.40 -26.96 1.87
CA LEU A 91 11.59 -25.52 1.84
C LEU A 91 11.22 -24.89 3.18
N LEU A 92 11.92 -23.85 3.55
CA LEU A 92 11.57 -23.02 4.70
C LEU A 92 10.93 -21.72 4.21
N LEU A 93 9.79 -21.38 4.84
CA LEU A 93 9.07 -20.14 4.60
C LEU A 93 9.45 -19.12 5.68
N SER A 94 9.90 -17.97 5.25
CA SER A 94 10.12 -16.83 6.13
C SER A 94 9.35 -15.61 5.60
N TRP A 95 8.83 -14.81 6.50
CA TRP A 95 8.28 -13.51 6.13
C TRP A 95 8.78 -12.42 7.08
N HIS A 96 8.93 -11.23 6.53
CA HIS A 96 9.27 -10.05 7.32
C HIS A 96 8.50 -8.81 6.85
N LEU A 97 8.31 -7.90 7.77
CA LEU A 97 7.68 -6.62 7.53
C LEU A 97 8.68 -5.50 7.80
N ASN A 98 8.99 -4.72 6.77
CA ASN A 98 9.81 -3.51 6.92
C ASN A 98 8.92 -2.28 6.91
N LEU A 99 8.95 -1.49 7.98
CA LEU A 99 8.17 -0.28 8.17
C LEU A 99 9.06 0.96 8.06
N MET A 100 8.70 1.87 7.16
CA MET A 100 9.39 3.14 6.96
C MET A 100 8.42 4.30 7.10
N GLU A 101 8.77 5.27 7.94
CA GLU A 101 8.05 6.55 7.96
C GLU A 101 8.46 7.38 6.75
N LYS A 102 7.46 7.90 6.06
CA LYS A 102 7.64 8.79 4.92
C LYS A 102 6.86 10.07 5.11
N THR A 103 7.48 11.16 4.69
CA THR A 103 6.88 12.48 4.69
C THR A 103 6.64 12.91 3.24
N ASP A 104 5.37 13.13 2.89
CA ASP A 104 4.98 13.71 1.60
C ASP A 104 4.73 15.21 1.80
N VAL A 105 5.55 16.03 1.13
CA VAL A 105 5.45 17.48 1.19
C VAL A 105 4.86 17.98 -0.13
N LYS A 106 3.59 18.41 -0.09
CA LYS A 106 2.92 19.02 -1.23
C LYS A 106 2.86 20.52 -1.09
N THR A 107 3.45 21.20 -2.04
CA THR A 107 3.42 22.66 -2.12
C THR A 107 2.35 23.08 -3.12
N TYR A 108 1.34 23.80 -2.64
CA TYR A 108 0.29 24.36 -3.48
C TYR A 108 0.52 25.85 -3.63
N ASN A 109 0.79 26.30 -4.86
CA ASN A 109 0.78 27.72 -5.19
C ASN A 109 -0.67 28.10 -5.48
N ASN A 110 -1.32 28.77 -4.55
CA ASN A 110 -2.65 29.29 -4.75
C ASN A 110 -2.53 30.71 -5.33
N PRO A 111 -2.78 30.92 -6.63
CA PRO A 111 -2.88 32.27 -7.16
C PRO A 111 -4.17 32.86 -6.58
N SER A 112 -4.05 33.58 -5.46
CA SER A 112 -5.16 34.34 -4.92
C SER A 112 -5.46 35.49 -5.88
N TYR A 113 -6.42 35.31 -6.76
CA TYR A 113 -7.01 36.38 -7.56
C TYR A 113 -7.89 37.24 -6.64
N GLY A 114 -7.26 37.88 -5.68
CA GLY A 114 -7.86 38.93 -4.86
C GLY A 114 -7.81 40.26 -5.59
N ALA A 115 -8.47 40.36 -6.73
CA ALA A 115 -8.82 41.69 -7.27
C ALA A 115 -9.97 42.28 -6.46
N SER A 116 -9.68 42.67 -5.23
CA SER A 116 -10.58 43.62 -4.53
C SER A 116 -10.35 45.00 -5.14
N VAL A 117 -11.04 45.29 -6.23
CA VAL A 117 -11.19 46.65 -6.75
C VAL A 117 -12.11 47.38 -5.78
N GLY A 118 -11.56 47.78 -4.66
CA GLY A 118 -12.23 48.71 -3.73
C GLY A 118 -12.25 50.09 -4.39
N TYR A 119 -13.34 50.43 -5.05
CA TYR A 119 -13.62 51.81 -5.46
C TYR A 119 -13.93 52.64 -4.20
N SER A 120 -12.88 53.20 -3.61
CA SER A 120 -13.04 54.23 -2.62
C SER A 120 -13.09 55.59 -3.33
N ARG A 121 -14.23 56.29 -3.22
CA ARG A 121 -14.49 57.62 -3.79
C ARG A 121 -13.57 58.71 -3.24
N TYR A 122 -12.69 58.41 -2.27
CA TYR A 122 -11.93 59.39 -1.51
C TYR A 122 -10.40 59.31 -1.67
N ASN A 123 -9.86 58.36 -2.37
CA ASN A 123 -8.40 58.25 -2.52
C ASN A 123 -7.97 57.92 -3.93
N ARG A 124 -7.73 58.97 -4.71
CA ARG A 124 -7.37 58.87 -6.13
C ARG A 124 -5.91 58.45 -6.38
N TYR A 125 -5.10 58.24 -5.33
CA TYR A 125 -3.65 58.01 -5.43
C TYR A 125 -3.11 56.81 -4.63
N ALA A 126 -3.92 55.98 -4.08
CA ALA A 126 -3.43 54.75 -3.40
C ALA A 126 -3.71 53.51 -4.28
N MET A 127 -2.99 53.40 -5.36
CA MET A 127 -2.70 52.09 -5.94
C MET A 127 -1.68 51.41 -5.01
N TYR A 128 -2.15 50.77 -3.94
CA TYR A 128 -1.34 49.83 -3.22
C TYR A 128 -1.19 48.59 -4.10
N ASN A 129 -0.16 48.58 -4.91
CA ASN A 129 0.37 47.37 -5.52
C ASN A 129 0.88 46.48 -4.37
N CYS A 130 0.05 45.57 -3.94
CA CYS A 130 0.48 44.51 -3.06
C CYS A 130 1.30 43.52 -3.90
N TYR A 131 2.56 43.93 -4.19
CA TYR A 131 3.48 43.12 -5.01
C TYR A 131 3.88 41.81 -4.31
N ASN A 132 3.56 41.67 -3.01
CA ASN A 132 3.88 40.53 -2.19
C ASN A 132 2.68 39.71 -1.73
N CYS A 133 1.45 40.07 -2.17
CA CYS A 133 0.24 39.34 -1.81
C CYS A 133 -0.14 38.26 -2.84
N MET A 134 0.64 38.06 -3.88
CA MET A 134 0.24 37.22 -5.02
C MET A 134 0.65 35.76 -4.91
N ASN A 135 1.49 35.39 -3.96
CA ASN A 135 1.96 34.02 -3.83
C ASN A 135 1.81 33.54 -2.39
N GLN A 136 0.62 33.10 -2.04
CA GLN A 136 0.45 32.33 -0.82
C GLN A 136 0.78 30.87 -1.17
N THR A 137 1.94 30.44 -0.70
CA THR A 137 2.40 29.06 -0.84
C THR A 137 1.89 28.29 0.35
N ASP A 138 0.91 27.42 0.15
CA ASP A 138 0.46 26.49 1.17
C ASP A 138 1.30 25.22 1.08
N VAL A 139 1.96 24.88 2.18
CA VAL A 139 2.73 23.65 2.32
C VAL A 139 1.91 22.66 3.14
N ARG A 140 1.53 21.56 2.51
CA ARG A 140 0.87 20.45 3.20
C ARG A 140 1.87 19.34 3.42
N VAL A 141 2.14 19.05 4.67
CA VAL A 141 2.98 17.94 5.11
C VAL A 141 2.05 16.80 5.52
N THR A 142 2.23 15.62 4.94
CA THR A 142 1.50 14.41 5.32
C THR A 142 2.52 13.34 5.66
N GLU A 143 2.48 12.89 6.90
CA GLU A 143 3.30 11.77 7.36
C GLU A 143 2.49 10.48 7.21
N TYR A 144 3.12 9.44 6.70
CA TYR A 144 2.52 8.12 6.58
C TYR A 144 3.57 7.03 6.74
N THR A 145 3.12 5.86 7.21
CA THR A 145 3.97 4.68 7.31
C THR A 145 3.79 3.82 6.07
N GLN A 146 4.89 3.55 5.38
CA GLN A 146 4.92 2.60 4.27
C GLN A 146 5.45 1.26 4.79
N GLY A 147 4.66 0.19 4.61
CA GLY A 147 5.08 -1.18 4.90
C GLY A 147 5.50 -1.90 3.62
N THR A 148 6.61 -2.64 3.69
CA THR A 148 7.00 -3.62 2.68
C THR A 148 6.94 -5.00 3.31
N PHE A 149 6.06 -5.84 2.78
CA PHE A 149 5.94 -7.24 3.21
C PHE A 149 6.77 -8.11 2.27
N ILE A 150 7.69 -8.88 2.83
CA ILE A 150 8.62 -9.74 2.11
C ILE A 150 8.35 -11.17 2.51
N ILE A 151 8.28 -12.07 1.54
CA ILE A 151 8.14 -13.50 1.75
C ILE A 151 9.32 -14.18 1.04
N ASP A 152 10.06 -14.96 1.79
CA ASP A 152 11.19 -15.72 1.29
C ASP A 152 10.92 -17.22 1.39
N MET A 153 11.24 -17.95 0.33
CA MET A 153 11.33 -19.40 0.32
C MET A 153 12.81 -19.78 0.27
N ILE A 154 13.26 -20.47 1.31
CA ILE A 154 14.66 -20.78 1.54
C ILE A 154 14.84 -22.30 1.36
N ASP A 155 15.80 -22.67 0.53
CA ASP A 155 16.28 -24.05 0.44
C ASP A 155 17.18 -24.31 1.67
N PRO A 156 16.90 -25.31 2.50
CA PRO A 156 17.69 -25.60 3.69
C PRO A 156 19.01 -26.29 3.41
N ASP A 157 19.27 -26.78 2.15
CA ASP A 157 20.47 -27.53 1.76
C ASP A 157 21.68 -26.64 1.41
#